data_d24ed259412474dbf10fa4264214589c
#
_entry.id   d24ed259412474dbf10fa4264214589c
#
_cell.length_a   1.000
_cell.length_b   1.000
_cell.length_c   1.000
_cell.angle_alpha   90.00
_cell.angle_beta   90.00
_cell.angle_gamma   90.00
#
_symmetry.space_group_name_H-M   'P 1'
#
loop_
_entity.id
_entity.type
_entity.pdbx_description
1 polymer ?
#
loop_
_entity_poly.entity_id
_entity_poly.type
_entity_poly.pdbx_seq_one_letter_code
_entity_poly.pdbx_strand_id
1 'polypeptide(L)'
;MKIEGSIALVTGASSGIGEATAKRLAFAGYKVYGASRRGALPDQRSFEMLALDVTSDQSVEAAITKVMRSGGRIDLLVNNAGFSIAPAGAEESSIAQARSIFDTNFFGLVRMTRAVLPHMRHQGAGRIINIGSVLGFLPAPYMALYAATKHAIEGYSESLDHELRTRGIRVSVVEPSYTKTQFDAHLLEADSKLDAYRDARAALGKQLKRSLQAADEPGVVADVVLQAAISARPKLRYTAGGVASRLRWLRRFAPAGMVDAGIRKEWQLDAPGVI
;
A
#
# COMPACT_ATOMS: atom_id res chain seq x y z
N MET A 1 21.68 7.46 -6.42
CA MET A 1 20.86 8.55 -6.97
C MET A 1 21.15 9.80 -6.16
N LYS A 2 21.41 10.97 -6.78
CA LYS A 2 21.47 12.24 -6.03
C LYS A 2 20.06 12.53 -5.55
N ILE A 3 19.88 12.82 -4.25
CA ILE A 3 18.56 13.13 -3.67
C ILE A 3 18.21 14.59 -3.88
N GLU A 4 19.20 15.47 -3.74
CA GLU A 4 19.04 16.92 -3.83
C GLU A 4 18.46 17.33 -5.19
N GLY A 5 17.31 18.01 -5.17
CA GLY A 5 16.56 18.38 -6.36
C GLY A 5 15.69 17.28 -6.97
N SER A 6 15.71 16.06 -6.42
CA SER A 6 14.82 14.98 -6.87
C SER A 6 13.40 15.19 -6.38
N ILE A 7 12.43 14.84 -7.23
CA ILE A 7 10.99 15.02 -6.95
C ILE A 7 10.32 13.68 -6.64
N ALA A 8 9.64 13.65 -5.50
CA ALA A 8 8.82 12.51 -5.07
C ALA A 8 7.33 12.86 -5.05
N LEU A 9 6.51 11.97 -5.60
CA LEU A 9 5.04 12.03 -5.52
C LEU A 9 4.54 10.87 -4.67
N VAL A 10 3.78 11.17 -3.61
CA VAL A 10 3.27 10.18 -2.65
C VAL A 10 1.74 10.24 -2.63
N THR A 11 1.06 9.18 -3.03
CA THR A 11 -0.40 9.11 -2.99
C THR A 11 -0.90 8.70 -1.60
N GLY A 12 -2.07 9.18 -1.20
CA GLY A 12 -2.63 8.91 0.14
C GLY A 12 -1.81 9.54 1.28
N ALA A 13 -1.20 10.71 1.04
CA ALA A 13 -0.28 11.36 1.96
C ALA A 13 -0.97 12.24 3.03
N SER A 14 -2.29 12.17 3.18
CA SER A 14 -3.01 12.96 4.19
C SER A 14 -2.84 12.45 5.61
N SER A 15 -2.49 11.18 5.80
CA SER A 15 -2.33 10.53 7.11
C SER A 15 -1.50 9.24 7.02
N GLY A 16 -1.20 8.63 8.16
CA GLY A 16 -0.64 7.28 8.29
C GLY A 16 0.68 7.07 7.55
N ILE A 17 0.82 5.93 6.86
CA ILE A 17 2.03 5.56 6.13
C ILE A 17 2.40 6.60 5.07
N GLY A 18 1.41 7.11 4.32
CA GLY A 18 1.67 8.08 3.25
C GLY A 18 2.21 9.40 3.78
N GLU A 19 1.66 9.92 4.88
CA GLU A 19 2.15 11.13 5.53
C GLU A 19 3.55 10.93 6.12
N ALA A 20 3.78 9.84 6.85
CA ALA A 20 5.08 9.51 7.42
C ALA A 20 6.14 9.37 6.31
N THR A 21 5.78 8.72 5.20
CA THR A 21 6.65 8.58 4.02
C THR A 21 6.98 9.94 3.40
N ALA A 22 5.98 10.81 3.19
CA ALA A 22 6.18 12.13 2.62
C ALA A 22 7.11 12.99 3.50
N LYS A 23 6.90 13.00 4.83
CA LYS A 23 7.78 13.66 5.80
C LYS A 23 9.21 13.12 5.76
N ARG A 24 9.34 11.78 5.72
CA ARG A 24 10.66 11.12 5.71
C ARG A 24 11.45 11.41 4.46
N LEU A 25 10.79 11.43 3.30
CA LEU A 25 11.41 11.79 2.01
C LEU A 25 11.78 13.27 1.96
N ALA A 26 10.94 14.17 2.46
CA ALA A 26 11.25 15.59 2.54
C ALA A 26 12.46 15.85 3.45
N PHE A 27 12.53 15.20 4.62
CA PHE A 27 13.69 15.26 5.51
C PHE A 27 14.98 14.76 4.85
N ALA A 28 14.88 13.77 3.95
CA ALA A 28 15.99 13.25 3.19
C ALA A 28 16.43 14.15 2.01
N GLY A 29 15.73 15.27 1.73
CA GLY A 29 16.08 16.25 0.71
C GLY A 29 15.32 16.15 -0.61
N TYR A 30 14.28 15.31 -0.69
CA TYR A 30 13.35 15.33 -1.83
C TYR A 30 12.45 16.56 -1.78
N LYS A 31 12.15 17.14 -2.94
CA LYS A 31 10.95 17.97 -3.11
C LYS A 31 9.75 17.05 -3.21
N VAL A 32 8.89 17.05 -2.18
CA VAL A 32 7.80 16.10 -2.06
C VAL A 32 6.44 16.74 -2.39
N TYR A 33 5.70 16.09 -3.24
CA TYR A 33 4.28 16.32 -3.47
C TYR A 33 3.48 15.16 -2.85
N GLY A 34 2.80 15.45 -1.73
CA GLY A 34 1.82 14.54 -1.16
C GLY A 34 0.48 14.74 -1.85
N ALA A 35 -0.27 13.67 -2.07
CA ALA A 35 -1.56 13.77 -2.75
C ALA A 35 -2.66 13.02 -2.01
N SER A 36 -3.85 13.62 -1.95
CA SER A 36 -5.07 13.01 -1.41
C SER A 36 -6.31 13.67 -2.00
N ARG A 37 -7.47 13.02 -1.88
CA ARG A 37 -8.76 13.57 -2.34
C ARG A 37 -9.08 14.94 -1.73
N ARG A 38 -8.66 15.18 -0.49
CA ARG A 38 -8.89 16.45 0.23
C ARG A 38 -7.99 17.60 -0.26
N GLY A 39 -6.92 17.30 -1.00
CA GLY A 39 -5.98 18.32 -1.46
C GLY A 39 -5.22 19.00 -0.33
N ALA A 40 -5.06 20.33 -0.42
CA ALA A 40 -4.39 21.14 0.56
C ALA A 40 -5.05 21.01 1.95
N LEU A 41 -4.21 20.79 2.95
CA LEU A 41 -4.61 20.72 4.36
C LEU A 41 -4.13 21.99 5.08
N PRO A 42 -4.85 22.50 6.08
CA PRO A 42 -4.56 23.78 6.73
C PRO A 42 -3.36 23.75 7.68
N ASP A 43 -2.51 22.72 7.63
CA ASP A 43 -1.36 22.54 8.51
C ASP A 43 -0.04 22.87 7.80
N GLN A 44 0.96 23.28 8.57
CA GLN A 44 2.32 23.53 8.08
C GLN A 44 3.04 22.18 7.90
N ARG A 45 2.98 21.63 6.68
CA ARG A 45 3.71 20.41 6.31
C ARG A 45 5.06 20.73 5.68
N SER A 46 6.01 19.83 5.85
CA SER A 46 7.31 19.89 5.15
C SER A 46 7.23 19.53 3.67
N PHE A 47 6.03 19.39 3.11
CA PHE A 47 5.77 19.01 1.72
C PHE A 47 4.46 19.63 1.20
N GLU A 48 4.37 19.83 -0.11
CA GLU A 48 3.18 20.37 -0.77
C GLU A 48 2.11 19.30 -0.91
N MET A 49 0.83 19.64 -0.61
CA MET A 49 -0.32 18.76 -0.83
C MET A 49 -1.07 19.09 -2.11
N LEU A 50 -1.41 18.05 -2.88
CA LEU A 50 -2.19 18.11 -4.11
C LEU A 50 -3.56 17.44 -3.94
N ALA A 51 -4.57 17.98 -4.60
CA ALA A 51 -5.83 17.26 -4.78
C ALA A 51 -5.63 16.13 -5.80
N LEU A 52 -5.95 14.91 -5.43
CA LEU A 52 -5.84 13.74 -6.29
C LEU A 52 -6.81 12.64 -5.86
N ASP A 53 -7.67 12.24 -6.78
CA ASP A 53 -8.41 10.99 -6.72
C ASP A 53 -7.79 9.99 -7.69
N VAL A 54 -7.20 8.91 -7.16
CA VAL A 54 -6.54 7.88 -7.98
C VAL A 54 -7.52 7.06 -8.82
N THR A 55 -8.84 7.16 -8.56
CA THR A 55 -9.87 6.49 -9.34
C THR A 55 -10.33 7.31 -10.57
N SER A 56 -9.86 8.56 -10.72
CA SER A 56 -10.20 9.46 -11.80
C SER A 56 -8.99 9.74 -12.71
N ASP A 57 -9.07 9.35 -13.97
CA ASP A 57 -8.01 9.60 -14.96
C ASP A 57 -7.74 11.11 -15.10
N GLN A 58 -8.80 11.95 -15.13
CA GLN A 58 -8.68 13.40 -15.21
C GLN A 58 -7.95 14.00 -13.99
N SER A 59 -8.26 13.49 -12.78
CA SER A 59 -7.61 13.95 -11.55
C SER A 59 -6.13 13.57 -11.53
N VAL A 60 -5.79 12.37 -12.00
CA VAL A 60 -4.41 11.89 -12.13
C VAL A 60 -3.64 12.76 -13.11
N GLU A 61 -4.18 13.01 -14.29
CA GLU A 61 -3.54 13.85 -15.32
C GLU A 61 -3.30 15.28 -14.83
N ALA A 62 -4.28 15.88 -14.16
CA ALA A 62 -4.15 17.23 -13.58
C ALA A 62 -3.04 17.29 -12.53
N ALA A 63 -2.94 16.29 -11.64
CA ALA A 63 -1.91 16.23 -10.61
C ALA A 63 -0.51 16.06 -11.22
N ILE A 64 -0.35 15.15 -12.19
CA ILE A 64 0.93 14.95 -12.88
C ILE A 64 1.35 16.22 -13.63
N THR A 65 0.42 16.86 -14.36
CA THR A 65 0.67 18.11 -15.06
C THR A 65 1.16 19.21 -14.09
N LYS A 66 0.54 19.32 -12.91
CA LYS A 66 0.96 20.29 -11.89
C LYS A 66 2.38 20.03 -11.39
N VAL A 67 2.72 18.78 -11.07
CA VAL A 67 4.07 18.39 -10.64
C VAL A 67 5.10 18.68 -11.74
N MET A 68 4.80 18.33 -12.98
CA MET A 68 5.69 18.56 -14.12
C MET A 68 5.90 20.05 -14.41
N ARG A 69 4.88 20.89 -14.32
CA ARG A 69 5.02 22.35 -14.46
C ARG A 69 5.88 22.97 -13.38
N SER A 70 5.80 22.47 -12.13
CA SER A 70 6.49 23.04 -10.96
C SER A 70 7.92 22.50 -10.79
N GLY A 71 8.23 21.35 -11.36
CA GLY A 71 9.48 20.65 -11.10
C GLY A 71 10.18 20.07 -12.33
N GLY A 72 9.49 19.94 -13.46
CA GLY A 72 10.04 19.43 -14.71
C GLY A 72 10.35 17.93 -14.74
N ARG A 73 10.21 17.22 -13.62
CA ARG A 73 10.54 15.80 -13.48
C ARG A 73 9.76 15.09 -12.38
N ILE A 74 9.76 13.78 -12.41
CA ILE A 74 9.27 12.90 -11.32
C ILE A 74 10.28 11.76 -11.18
N ASP A 75 11.00 11.73 -10.07
CA ASP A 75 12.06 10.74 -9.82
C ASP A 75 11.56 9.54 -9.04
N LEU A 76 10.59 9.78 -8.16
CA LEU A 76 10.01 8.77 -7.28
C LEU A 76 8.47 8.89 -7.27
N LEU A 77 7.80 7.79 -7.55
CA LEU A 77 6.38 7.61 -7.28
C LEU A 77 6.21 6.62 -6.12
N VAL A 78 5.46 7.01 -5.08
CA VAL A 78 5.04 6.10 -4.02
C VAL A 78 3.52 5.92 -4.11
N ASN A 79 3.09 4.76 -4.57
CA ASN A 79 1.69 4.35 -4.61
C ASN A 79 1.28 3.79 -3.25
N ASN A 80 0.66 4.64 -2.43
CA ASN A 80 0.22 4.29 -1.08
C ASN A 80 -1.30 4.42 -0.90
N ALA A 81 -2.00 5.17 -1.74
CA ALA A 81 -3.45 5.33 -1.64
C ALA A 81 -4.17 3.98 -1.65
N GLY A 82 -5.07 3.78 -0.70
CA GLY A 82 -5.84 2.55 -0.59
C GLY A 82 -6.73 2.54 0.65
N PHE A 83 -7.62 1.57 0.71
CA PHE A 83 -8.47 1.29 1.87
C PHE A 83 -8.71 -0.21 2.02
N SER A 84 -9.33 -0.62 3.13
CA SER A 84 -9.75 -2.00 3.36
C SER A 84 -11.22 -2.07 3.78
N ILE A 85 -11.76 -3.28 3.69
CA ILE A 85 -13.05 -3.66 4.24
C ILE A 85 -12.76 -4.34 5.58
N ALA A 86 -13.60 -4.08 6.58
CA ALA A 86 -13.55 -4.76 7.86
C ALA A 86 -13.64 -6.27 7.67
N PRO A 87 -13.00 -7.09 8.53
CA PRO A 87 -13.06 -8.53 8.40
C PRO A 87 -14.49 -9.04 8.32
N ALA A 88 -14.82 -9.74 7.22
CA ALA A 88 -16.15 -10.23 6.92
C ALA A 88 -16.07 -11.47 6.00
N GLY A 89 -17.12 -12.28 5.95
CA GLY A 89 -17.23 -13.36 4.97
C GLY A 89 -17.10 -12.84 3.55
N ALA A 90 -16.45 -13.59 2.67
CA ALA A 90 -16.20 -13.14 1.30
C ALA A 90 -17.50 -12.81 0.54
N GLU A 91 -18.59 -13.48 0.84
CA GLU A 91 -19.92 -13.25 0.26
C GLU A 91 -20.69 -12.06 0.86
N GLU A 92 -20.17 -11.47 1.94
CA GLU A 92 -20.79 -10.32 2.60
C GLU A 92 -20.46 -8.98 1.91
N SER A 93 -19.62 -8.99 0.90
CA SER A 93 -19.33 -7.81 0.08
C SER A 93 -19.96 -7.96 -1.30
N SER A 94 -20.72 -6.95 -1.73
CA SER A 94 -21.26 -6.90 -3.08
C SER A 94 -20.18 -6.80 -4.15
N ILE A 95 -20.53 -7.13 -5.39
CA ILE A 95 -19.63 -6.92 -6.54
C ILE A 95 -19.28 -5.42 -6.72
N ALA A 96 -20.20 -4.52 -6.36
CA ALA A 96 -19.93 -3.08 -6.39
C ALA A 96 -18.84 -2.70 -5.37
N GLN A 97 -18.90 -3.23 -4.15
CA GLN A 97 -17.87 -3.03 -3.13
C GLN A 97 -16.53 -3.68 -3.54
N ALA A 98 -16.57 -4.88 -4.12
CA ALA A 98 -15.37 -5.55 -4.65
C ALA A 98 -14.70 -4.72 -5.77
N ARG A 99 -15.49 -4.15 -6.70
CA ARG A 99 -14.97 -3.25 -7.73
C ARG A 99 -14.36 -1.99 -7.14
N SER A 100 -14.98 -1.38 -6.15
CA SER A 100 -14.51 -0.15 -5.51
C SER A 100 -13.14 -0.33 -4.83
N ILE A 101 -12.93 -1.43 -4.10
CA ILE A 101 -11.62 -1.68 -3.47
C ILE A 101 -10.54 -1.97 -4.52
N PHE A 102 -10.85 -2.70 -5.59
CA PHE A 102 -9.92 -2.90 -6.70
C PHE A 102 -9.63 -1.61 -7.45
N ASP A 103 -10.64 -0.76 -7.68
CA ASP A 103 -10.46 0.50 -8.39
C ASP A 103 -9.50 1.44 -7.67
N THR A 104 -9.61 1.53 -6.34
CA THR A 104 -8.68 2.36 -5.56
C THR A 104 -7.32 1.68 -5.39
N ASN A 105 -7.28 0.45 -4.85
CA ASN A 105 -6.04 -0.17 -4.39
C ASN A 105 -5.15 -0.66 -5.53
N PHE A 106 -5.76 -1.11 -6.62
CA PHE A 106 -5.03 -1.68 -7.76
C PHE A 106 -5.10 -0.79 -9.01
N PHE A 107 -6.28 -0.49 -9.53
CA PHE A 107 -6.37 0.32 -10.74
C PHE A 107 -5.90 1.76 -10.53
N GLY A 108 -6.08 2.33 -9.33
CA GLY A 108 -5.52 3.63 -8.97
C GLY A 108 -3.99 3.64 -9.04
N LEU A 109 -3.35 2.58 -8.52
CA LEU A 109 -1.90 2.37 -8.65
C LEU A 109 -1.49 2.25 -10.13
N VAL A 110 -2.23 1.50 -10.94
CA VAL A 110 -1.98 1.33 -12.38
C VAL A 110 -2.11 2.68 -13.10
N ARG A 111 -3.16 3.48 -12.82
CA ARG A 111 -3.34 4.83 -13.40
C ARG A 111 -2.17 5.74 -13.09
N MET A 112 -1.77 5.84 -11.82
CA MET A 112 -0.63 6.64 -11.39
C MET A 112 0.67 6.20 -12.09
N THR A 113 0.91 4.90 -12.13
CA THR A 113 2.08 4.32 -12.79
C THR A 113 2.11 4.68 -14.28
N ARG A 114 1.00 4.47 -15.00
CA ARG A 114 0.87 4.82 -16.42
C ARG A 114 1.11 6.30 -16.68
N ALA A 115 0.63 7.17 -15.80
CA ALA A 115 0.76 8.62 -15.96
C ALA A 115 2.22 9.10 -15.76
N VAL A 116 3.00 8.49 -14.86
CA VAL A 116 4.40 8.90 -14.64
C VAL A 116 5.39 8.26 -15.59
N LEU A 117 5.10 7.07 -16.13
CA LEU A 117 6.04 6.30 -16.95
C LEU A 117 6.56 7.03 -18.19
N PRO A 118 5.76 7.80 -18.97
CA PRO A 118 6.29 8.58 -20.08
C PRO A 118 7.40 9.55 -19.67
N HIS A 119 7.22 10.22 -18.53
CA HIS A 119 8.19 11.17 -17.99
C HIS A 119 9.47 10.46 -17.51
N MET A 120 9.34 9.40 -16.71
CA MET A 120 10.48 8.61 -16.23
C MET A 120 11.26 7.97 -17.39
N ARG A 121 10.56 7.52 -18.44
CA ARG A 121 11.16 6.95 -19.64
C ARG A 121 11.96 7.99 -20.42
N HIS A 122 11.42 9.21 -20.53
CA HIS A 122 12.15 10.34 -21.16
C HIS A 122 13.37 10.74 -20.34
N GLN A 123 13.28 10.67 -19.01
CA GLN A 123 14.41 10.94 -18.08
C GLN A 123 15.48 9.83 -18.11
N GLY A 124 15.17 8.63 -18.63
CA GLY A 124 16.05 7.46 -18.56
C GLY A 124 16.27 6.93 -17.15
N ALA A 125 15.48 7.38 -16.17
CA ALA A 125 15.60 7.00 -14.77
C ALA A 125 14.28 7.19 -14.02
N GLY A 126 14.02 6.36 -13.01
CA GLY A 126 12.85 6.49 -12.13
C GLY A 126 12.80 5.42 -11.05
N ARG A 127 12.01 5.68 -10.03
CA ARG A 127 11.66 4.73 -8.97
C ARG A 127 10.16 4.72 -8.76
N ILE A 128 9.57 3.53 -8.72
CA ILE A 128 8.18 3.31 -8.36
C ILE A 128 8.16 2.40 -7.16
N ILE A 129 7.58 2.85 -6.07
CA ILE A 129 7.45 2.06 -4.84
C ILE A 129 5.96 1.88 -4.57
N ASN A 130 5.52 0.64 -4.58
CA ASN A 130 4.15 0.25 -4.32
C ASN A 130 4.01 -0.24 -2.88
N ILE A 131 3.06 0.32 -2.13
CA ILE A 131 2.78 -0.16 -0.77
C ILE A 131 1.88 -1.39 -0.87
N GLY A 132 2.51 -2.54 -0.75
CA GLY A 132 1.88 -3.84 -0.65
C GLY A 132 1.32 -4.12 0.73
N SER A 133 1.49 -5.35 1.19
CA SER A 133 1.16 -5.83 2.55
C SER A 133 1.72 -7.24 2.71
N VAL A 134 1.86 -7.72 3.95
CA VAL A 134 2.01 -9.16 4.22
C VAL A 134 0.85 -9.96 3.61
N LEU A 135 -0.33 -9.36 3.47
CA LEU A 135 -1.49 -9.96 2.81
C LEU A 135 -1.35 -10.04 1.27
N GLY A 136 -0.27 -9.55 0.70
CA GLY A 136 0.09 -9.75 -0.71
C GLY A 136 0.77 -11.09 -0.99
N PHE A 137 1.23 -11.80 0.04
CA PHE A 137 1.87 -13.12 -0.10
C PHE A 137 1.36 -14.18 0.90
N LEU A 138 0.66 -13.75 1.95
CA LEU A 138 0.06 -14.63 2.96
C LEU A 138 -1.40 -14.17 3.19
N PRO A 139 -2.39 -14.85 2.57
CA PRO A 139 -3.78 -14.44 2.72
C PRO A 139 -4.26 -14.66 4.16
N ALA A 140 -5.16 -13.78 4.62
CA ALA A 140 -5.84 -13.93 5.90
C ALA A 140 -7.32 -14.27 5.68
N PRO A 141 -7.91 -15.15 6.49
CA PRO A 141 -9.34 -15.42 6.48
C PRO A 141 -10.14 -14.13 6.70
N TYR A 142 -11.31 -14.06 6.10
CA TYR A 142 -12.22 -12.91 6.19
C TYR A 142 -11.67 -11.57 5.65
N MET A 143 -10.54 -11.63 4.93
CA MET A 143 -9.90 -10.47 4.27
C MET A 143 -9.71 -10.71 2.77
N ALA A 144 -10.55 -11.55 2.15
CA ALA A 144 -10.34 -12.07 0.80
C ALA A 144 -10.15 -10.97 -0.26
N LEU A 145 -11.03 -9.97 -0.30
CA LEU A 145 -10.96 -8.88 -1.29
C LEU A 145 -9.71 -8.01 -1.10
N TYR A 146 -9.37 -7.66 0.13
CA TYR A 146 -8.16 -6.88 0.39
C TYR A 146 -6.90 -7.67 0.04
N ALA A 147 -6.82 -8.94 0.47
CA ALA A 147 -5.71 -9.82 0.12
C ALA A 147 -5.56 -9.96 -1.40
N ALA A 148 -6.67 -10.11 -2.13
CA ALA A 148 -6.68 -10.19 -3.60
C ALA A 148 -6.09 -8.92 -4.23
N THR A 149 -6.46 -7.71 -3.76
CA THR A 149 -5.85 -6.46 -4.26
C THR A 149 -4.35 -6.41 -4.00
N LYS A 150 -3.89 -6.89 -2.84
CA LYS A 150 -2.46 -6.87 -2.49
C LYS A 150 -1.66 -7.93 -3.25
N HIS A 151 -2.23 -9.10 -3.54
CA HIS A 151 -1.63 -10.09 -4.44
C HIS A 151 -1.53 -9.55 -5.88
N ALA A 152 -2.55 -8.82 -6.36
CA ALA A 152 -2.51 -8.18 -7.68
C ALA A 152 -1.35 -7.15 -7.77
N ILE A 153 -1.11 -6.37 -6.71
CA ILE A 153 0.03 -5.44 -6.65
C ILE A 153 1.37 -6.19 -6.75
N GLU A 154 1.52 -7.34 -6.09
CA GLU A 154 2.75 -8.14 -6.15
C GLU A 154 3.06 -8.59 -7.58
N GLY A 155 2.10 -9.28 -8.23
CA GLY A 155 2.28 -9.77 -9.59
C GLY A 155 2.52 -8.65 -10.60
N TYR A 156 1.74 -7.56 -10.52
CA TYR A 156 1.92 -6.40 -11.38
C TYR A 156 3.29 -5.76 -11.21
N SER A 157 3.74 -5.56 -9.98
CA SER A 157 5.03 -4.91 -9.70
C SER A 157 6.22 -5.74 -10.17
N GLU A 158 6.17 -7.05 -10.01
CA GLU A 158 7.23 -7.95 -10.46
C GLU A 158 7.36 -7.95 -11.98
N SER A 159 6.24 -8.11 -12.70
CA SER A 159 6.23 -8.03 -14.15
C SER A 159 6.78 -6.68 -14.63
N LEU A 160 6.28 -5.59 -14.06
CA LEU A 160 6.65 -4.23 -14.45
C LEU A 160 8.14 -3.92 -14.19
N ASP A 161 8.75 -4.41 -13.08
CA ASP A 161 10.19 -4.22 -12.84
C ASP A 161 11.04 -4.90 -13.93
N HIS A 162 10.63 -6.09 -14.40
CA HIS A 162 11.30 -6.76 -15.50
C HIS A 162 11.22 -5.97 -16.80
N GLU A 163 10.06 -5.39 -17.12
CA GLU A 163 9.83 -4.60 -18.34
C GLU A 163 10.65 -3.30 -18.35
N LEU A 164 10.75 -2.63 -17.20
CA LEU A 164 11.26 -1.26 -17.10
C LEU A 164 12.74 -1.18 -16.73
N ARG A 165 13.33 -2.26 -16.25
CA ARG A 165 14.72 -2.30 -15.79
C ARG A 165 15.72 -1.85 -16.84
N THR A 166 15.51 -2.22 -18.09
CA THR A 166 16.33 -1.81 -19.25
C THR A 166 16.18 -0.33 -19.60
N ARG A 167 15.16 0.34 -19.04
CA ARG A 167 14.89 1.77 -19.23
C ARG A 167 15.39 2.62 -18.07
N GLY A 168 16.18 2.05 -17.15
CA GLY A 168 16.66 2.74 -15.96
C GLY A 168 15.60 2.97 -14.87
N ILE A 169 14.42 2.40 -15.02
CA ILE A 169 13.30 2.53 -14.06
C ILE A 169 13.21 1.24 -13.25
N ARG A 170 13.09 1.37 -11.92
CA ARG A 170 12.94 0.23 -11.03
C ARG A 170 11.64 0.30 -10.26
N VAL A 171 11.04 -0.87 -10.08
CA VAL A 171 9.80 -1.02 -9.29
C VAL A 171 10.11 -1.86 -8.06
N SER A 172 9.60 -1.44 -6.91
CA SER A 172 9.73 -2.18 -5.65
C SER A 172 8.39 -2.22 -4.93
N VAL A 173 8.15 -3.31 -4.20
CA VAL A 173 7.03 -3.43 -3.26
C VAL A 173 7.56 -3.34 -1.84
N VAL A 174 6.91 -2.51 -1.01
CA VAL A 174 7.12 -2.48 0.44
C VAL A 174 5.96 -3.22 1.08
N GLU A 175 6.27 -4.22 1.89
CA GLU A 175 5.32 -5.17 2.48
C GLU A 175 5.21 -4.95 4.00
N PRO A 176 4.37 -3.99 4.46
CA PRO A 176 4.12 -3.80 5.89
C PRO A 176 3.22 -4.90 6.45
N SER A 177 3.39 -5.16 7.76
CA SER A 177 2.41 -5.82 8.60
C SER A 177 1.43 -4.79 9.18
N TYR A 178 0.76 -5.11 10.29
CA TYR A 178 -0.08 -4.12 10.99
C TYR A 178 0.75 -2.88 11.33
N THR A 179 0.17 -1.72 11.04
CA THR A 179 0.82 -0.42 11.26
C THR A 179 -0.18 0.52 11.91
N LYS A 180 0.19 1.19 12.99
CA LYS A 180 -0.68 2.13 13.74
C LYS A 180 -1.02 3.35 12.90
N THR A 181 -2.15 3.33 12.25
CA THR A 181 -2.62 4.41 11.38
C THR A 181 -4.12 4.64 11.56
N GLN A 182 -4.62 5.72 10.99
CA GLN A 182 -6.07 5.94 10.88
C GLN A 182 -6.73 5.04 9.82
N PHE A 183 -5.98 4.22 9.10
CA PHE A 183 -6.49 3.29 8.10
C PHE A 183 -7.52 2.35 8.70
N ASP A 184 -7.25 1.81 9.88
CA ASP A 184 -8.12 0.87 10.57
C ASP A 184 -9.36 1.54 11.20
N ALA A 185 -9.28 2.84 11.49
CA ALA A 185 -10.44 3.63 11.92
C ALA A 185 -11.40 3.94 10.77
N HIS A 186 -10.97 3.76 9.52
CA HIS A 186 -11.74 4.06 8.31
C HIS A 186 -12.00 2.80 7.47
N LEU A 187 -11.99 1.61 8.09
CA LEU A 187 -12.42 0.39 7.42
C LEU A 187 -13.88 0.51 6.99
N LEU A 188 -14.16 0.16 5.75
CA LEU A 188 -15.54 0.08 5.29
C LEU A 188 -16.16 -1.22 5.82
N GLU A 189 -17.39 -1.12 6.30
CA GLU A 189 -18.17 -2.31 6.65
C GLU A 189 -18.59 -3.06 5.38
N ALA A 190 -18.69 -4.39 5.48
CA ALA A 190 -19.28 -5.20 4.42
C ALA A 190 -20.74 -4.76 4.20
N ASP A 191 -21.15 -4.59 2.95
CA ASP A 191 -22.45 -4.01 2.57
C ASP A 191 -23.60 -5.02 2.45
N SER A 192 -23.32 -6.32 2.61
CA SER A 192 -24.28 -7.42 2.50
C SER A 192 -24.16 -8.41 3.68
N LYS A 193 -24.14 -7.88 4.91
CA LYS A 193 -23.91 -8.68 6.13
C LYS A 193 -24.92 -9.80 6.31
N LEU A 194 -24.41 -10.99 6.62
CA LEU A 194 -25.18 -12.20 6.91
C LEU A 194 -25.09 -12.56 8.40
N ASP A 195 -26.20 -13.04 8.97
CA ASP A 195 -26.23 -13.46 10.37
C ASP A 195 -25.30 -14.66 10.64
N ALA A 196 -25.11 -15.53 9.66
CA ALA A 196 -24.19 -16.66 9.74
C ALA A 196 -22.74 -16.25 10.11
N TYR A 197 -22.32 -15.02 9.81
CA TYR A 197 -20.96 -14.53 10.11
C TYR A 197 -20.91 -13.55 11.29
N ARG A 198 -22.00 -13.34 12.02
CA ARG A 198 -22.09 -12.35 13.11
C ARG A 198 -21.01 -12.58 14.18
N ASP A 199 -20.90 -13.79 14.67
CA ASP A 199 -19.96 -14.14 15.74
C ASP A 199 -18.51 -14.13 15.26
N ALA A 200 -18.28 -14.62 14.04
CA ALA A 200 -16.97 -14.54 13.40
C ALA A 200 -16.51 -13.09 13.24
N ARG A 201 -17.36 -12.18 12.72
CA ARG A 201 -17.03 -10.75 12.63
C ARG A 201 -16.71 -10.13 13.99
N ALA A 202 -17.47 -10.45 15.03
CA ALA A 202 -17.24 -9.94 16.38
C ALA A 202 -15.89 -10.42 16.94
N ALA A 203 -15.55 -11.71 16.77
CA ALA A 203 -14.29 -12.30 17.20
C ALA A 203 -13.09 -11.67 16.46
N LEU A 204 -13.20 -11.57 15.14
CA LEU A 204 -12.15 -10.99 14.27
C LEU A 204 -11.94 -9.51 14.53
N GLY A 205 -12.99 -8.74 14.80
CA GLY A 205 -12.87 -7.34 15.20
C GLY A 205 -12.09 -7.17 16.51
N LYS A 206 -12.28 -8.07 17.48
CA LYS A 206 -11.49 -8.08 18.74
C LYS A 206 -10.03 -8.44 18.46
N GLN A 207 -9.80 -9.43 17.61
CA GLN A 207 -8.45 -9.84 17.22
C GLN A 207 -7.70 -8.71 16.51
N LEU A 208 -8.34 -8.06 15.53
CA LEU A 208 -7.76 -6.93 14.82
C LEU A 208 -7.34 -5.82 15.79
N LYS A 209 -8.22 -5.44 16.73
CA LYS A 209 -7.88 -4.44 17.76
C LYS A 209 -6.65 -4.83 18.59
N ARG A 210 -6.49 -6.10 18.97
CA ARG A 210 -5.31 -6.60 19.69
C ARG A 210 -4.04 -6.49 18.83
N SER A 211 -4.12 -6.91 17.56
CA SER A 211 -2.99 -6.83 16.63
C SER A 211 -2.53 -5.40 16.39
N LEU A 212 -3.47 -4.44 16.37
CA LEU A 212 -3.16 -3.02 16.22
C LEU A 212 -2.47 -2.39 17.44
N GLN A 213 -2.72 -2.91 18.64
CA GLN A 213 -2.01 -2.45 19.86
C GLN A 213 -0.50 -2.75 19.79
N ALA A 214 -0.13 -3.88 19.18
CA ALA A 214 1.27 -4.31 18.99
C ALA A 214 1.85 -3.93 17.61
N ALA A 215 1.13 -3.13 16.83
CA ALA A 215 1.51 -2.76 15.47
C ALA A 215 2.72 -1.80 15.44
N ASP A 216 3.46 -1.85 14.34
CA ASP A 216 4.57 -0.95 14.09
C ASP A 216 4.08 0.51 13.87
N GLU A 217 4.93 1.47 14.23
CA GLU A 217 4.67 2.88 13.90
C GLU A 217 4.85 3.14 12.39
N PRO A 218 4.11 4.10 11.78
CA PRO A 218 4.23 4.41 10.35
C PRO A 218 5.64 4.78 9.89
N GLY A 219 6.46 5.29 10.80
CA GLY A 219 7.87 5.61 10.56
C GLY A 219 8.69 4.41 10.11
N VAL A 220 8.41 3.21 10.63
CA VAL A 220 9.10 1.96 10.21
C VAL A 220 8.90 1.70 8.72
N VAL A 221 7.69 1.90 8.22
CA VAL A 221 7.39 1.74 6.78
C VAL A 221 8.04 2.85 5.97
N ALA A 222 8.00 4.09 6.45
CA ALA A 222 8.62 5.25 5.79
C ALA A 222 10.15 5.11 5.64
N ASP A 223 10.83 4.55 6.65
CA ASP A 223 12.28 4.26 6.57
C ASP A 223 12.59 3.21 5.51
N VAL A 224 11.76 2.16 5.39
CA VAL A 224 11.92 1.14 4.36
C VAL A 224 11.64 1.70 2.96
N VAL A 225 10.65 2.59 2.81
CA VAL A 225 10.41 3.31 1.55
C VAL A 225 11.63 4.15 1.17
N LEU A 226 12.19 4.92 2.11
CA LEU A 226 13.41 5.69 1.85
C LEU A 226 14.57 4.77 1.45
N GLN A 227 14.79 3.67 2.17
CA GLN A 227 15.81 2.68 1.83
C GLN A 227 15.65 2.16 0.39
N ALA A 228 14.44 1.81 -0.02
CA ALA A 228 14.14 1.35 -1.39
C ALA A 228 14.39 2.46 -2.43
N ALA A 229 14.01 3.71 -2.10
CA ALA A 229 14.15 4.86 -2.99
C ALA A 229 15.61 5.19 -3.30
N ILE A 230 16.50 5.16 -2.29
CA ILE A 230 17.90 5.58 -2.43
C ILE A 230 18.86 4.45 -2.81
N SER A 231 18.41 3.19 -2.75
CA SER A 231 19.27 2.03 -3.03
C SER A 231 19.85 2.09 -4.44
N ALA A 232 21.15 1.91 -4.58
CA ALA A 232 21.80 1.78 -5.89
C ALA A 232 21.35 0.50 -6.62
N ARG A 233 21.05 -0.56 -5.86
CA ARG A 233 20.54 -1.83 -6.37
C ARG A 233 19.26 -2.21 -5.63
N PRO A 234 18.11 -1.57 -5.96
CA PRO A 234 16.87 -1.81 -5.26
C PRO A 234 16.41 -3.25 -5.45
N LYS A 235 15.95 -3.85 -4.37
CA LYS A 235 15.28 -5.15 -4.39
C LYS A 235 13.86 -4.97 -4.93
N LEU A 236 13.28 -6.03 -5.47
CA LEU A 236 11.88 -6.02 -5.84
C LEU A 236 10.97 -5.92 -4.61
N ARG A 237 11.33 -6.56 -3.49
CA ARG A 237 10.53 -6.62 -2.26
C ARG A 237 11.31 -6.20 -1.03
N TYR A 238 10.63 -5.45 -0.17
CA TYR A 238 11.12 -4.99 1.12
C TYR A 238 10.05 -5.24 2.18
N THR A 239 10.31 -6.09 3.14
CA THR A 239 9.44 -6.23 4.31
C THR A 239 9.63 -5.06 5.26
N ALA A 240 8.56 -4.49 5.79
CA ALA A 240 8.62 -3.43 6.80
C ALA A 240 8.23 -3.99 8.17
N GLY A 241 9.19 -3.97 9.10
CA GLY A 241 9.04 -4.49 10.45
C GLY A 241 9.44 -5.96 10.62
N GLY A 242 9.66 -6.35 11.88
CA GLY A 242 10.13 -7.69 12.23
C GLY A 242 9.10 -8.79 11.96
N VAL A 243 7.81 -8.47 12.18
CA VAL A 243 6.71 -9.41 11.92
C VAL A 243 6.61 -9.73 10.44
N ALA A 244 6.65 -8.71 9.58
CA ALA A 244 6.58 -8.89 8.13
C ALA A 244 7.75 -9.75 7.62
N SER A 245 8.97 -9.51 8.11
CA SER A 245 10.17 -10.27 7.73
C SER A 245 10.06 -11.74 8.13
N ARG A 246 9.58 -12.01 9.35
CA ARG A 246 9.36 -13.39 9.85
C ARG A 246 8.29 -14.12 9.03
N LEU A 247 7.16 -13.47 8.74
CA LEU A 247 6.08 -14.06 7.93
C LEU A 247 6.54 -14.36 6.51
N ARG A 248 7.33 -13.46 5.90
CA ARG A 248 7.90 -13.69 4.57
C ARG A 248 8.82 -14.90 4.55
N TRP A 249 9.68 -15.05 5.54
CA TRP A 249 10.57 -16.20 5.69
C TRP A 249 9.77 -17.50 5.87
N LEU A 250 8.79 -17.52 6.78
CA LEU A 250 7.91 -18.67 7.00
C LEU A 250 7.19 -19.07 5.71
N ARG A 251 6.57 -18.11 5.00
CA ARG A 251 5.86 -18.39 3.75
C ARG A 251 6.77 -19.01 2.68
N ARG A 252 8.05 -18.65 2.66
CA ARG A 252 9.01 -19.16 1.66
C ARG A 252 9.51 -20.57 1.98
N PHE A 253 9.71 -20.89 3.26
CA PHE A 253 10.46 -22.09 3.65
C PHE A 253 9.63 -23.11 4.45
N ALA A 254 8.53 -22.71 5.07
CA ALA A 254 7.68 -23.65 5.79
C ALA A 254 6.82 -24.49 4.81
N PRO A 255 6.60 -25.77 5.11
CA PRO A 255 5.65 -26.60 4.36
C PRO A 255 4.24 -25.99 4.35
N ALA A 256 3.51 -26.15 3.25
CA ALA A 256 2.17 -25.54 3.08
C ALA A 256 1.21 -25.90 4.21
N GLY A 257 1.20 -27.15 4.69
CA GLY A 257 0.34 -27.58 5.80
C GLY A 257 0.67 -26.90 7.13
N MET A 258 1.95 -26.55 7.38
CA MET A 258 2.31 -25.79 8.58
C MET A 258 1.84 -24.33 8.48
N VAL A 259 1.91 -23.75 7.29
CA VAL A 259 1.40 -22.39 7.05
C VAL A 259 -0.12 -22.35 7.24
N ASP A 260 -0.84 -23.33 6.66
CA ASP A 260 -2.30 -23.47 6.81
C ASP A 260 -2.69 -23.62 8.28
N ALA A 261 -2.09 -24.58 9.00
CA ALA A 261 -2.35 -24.78 10.43
C ALA A 261 -2.03 -23.52 11.26
N GLY A 262 -0.96 -22.80 10.91
CA GLY A 262 -0.61 -21.53 11.54
C GLY A 262 -1.66 -20.45 11.34
N ILE A 263 -2.18 -20.29 10.11
CA ILE A 263 -3.26 -19.34 9.78
C ILE A 263 -4.52 -19.73 10.57
N ARG A 264 -4.96 -20.98 10.53
CA ARG A 264 -6.17 -21.44 11.24
C ARG A 264 -6.07 -21.20 12.75
N LYS A 265 -4.91 -21.48 13.34
CA LYS A 265 -4.65 -21.26 14.77
C LYS A 265 -4.67 -19.77 15.12
N GLU A 266 -3.97 -18.93 14.36
CA GLU A 266 -3.89 -17.48 14.59
C GLU A 266 -5.29 -16.84 14.54
N TRP A 267 -6.11 -17.27 13.59
CA TRP A 267 -7.46 -16.74 13.37
C TRP A 267 -8.54 -17.52 14.11
N GLN A 268 -8.16 -18.48 14.96
CA GLN A 268 -9.05 -19.30 15.80
C GLN A 268 -10.20 -19.97 15.00
N LEU A 269 -9.94 -20.37 13.76
CA LEU A 269 -10.97 -20.91 12.86
C LEU A 269 -11.51 -22.28 13.32
N ASP A 270 -10.79 -22.99 14.16
CA ASP A 270 -11.18 -24.30 14.66
C ASP A 270 -11.83 -24.20 16.06
N ALA A 271 -12.05 -22.99 16.58
CA ALA A 271 -12.67 -22.79 17.89
C ALA A 271 -14.19 -23.04 17.81
N PRO A 272 -14.80 -23.73 18.79
CA PRO A 272 -16.24 -23.90 18.84
C PRO A 272 -16.96 -22.54 18.80
N GLY A 273 -17.92 -22.37 17.88
CA GLY A 273 -18.71 -21.13 17.74
C GLY A 273 -18.15 -20.09 16.74
N VAL A 274 -17.12 -20.41 15.99
CA VAL A 274 -16.60 -19.56 14.89
C VAL A 274 -17.08 -20.08 13.52
N ILE A 275 -17.69 -21.26 13.47
CA ILE A 275 -18.32 -21.88 12.28
C ILE A 275 -19.80 -22.02 12.54
#